data_b5a989e6970d24f7927ed6d6f370ffc4
#
_entry.id   b5a989e6970d24f7927ed6d6f370ffc4
#
_cell.length_a   1.000
_cell.length_b   1.000
_cell.length_c   1.000
_cell.angle_alpha   90.00
_cell.angle_beta   90.00
_cell.angle_gamma   90.00
#
_symmetry.space_group_name_H-M   'P 1'
#
loop_
_entity.id
_entity.type
_entity.pdbx_description
1 polymer ?
#
loop_
_entity_poly.entity_id
_entity_poly.type
_entity_poly.pdbx_seq_one_letter_code
_entity_poly.pdbx_strand_id
1 'polypeptide(L)' 'MIKAQYIAISNTGEHHSIYAIDLEDAIKIFRSRNIHGKCKEIGTDLWTEI' A
#
# COMPACT_ATOMS: atom_id res chain seq x y z
N MET A 1 16.37 9.32 2.41
CA MET A 1 15.84 8.28 1.52
C MET A 1 14.66 8.80 0.72
N ILE A 2 14.58 8.41 -0.54
CA ILE A 2 13.47 8.79 -1.40
C ILE A 2 12.31 7.84 -1.12
N LYS A 3 11.14 8.42 -0.84
CA LYS A 3 9.93 7.64 -0.63
C LYS A 3 9.09 7.66 -1.91
N ALA A 4 8.43 6.55 -2.18
CA ALA A 4 7.45 6.44 -3.24
C ALA A 4 6.04 6.44 -2.66
N GLN A 5 5.07 6.79 -3.47
CA GLN A 5 3.66 6.74 -3.07
C GLN A 5 3.10 5.36 -3.34
N TYR A 6 2.44 4.79 -2.34
CA TYR A 6 1.77 3.50 -2.45
C TYR A 6 0.30 3.69 -2.17
N ILE A 7 -0.52 2.98 -2.94
CA ILE A 7 -1.97 3.00 -2.77
C ILE A 7 -2.45 1.61 -2.38
N ALA A 8 -3.53 1.58 -1.62
CA ALA A 8 -4.16 0.32 -1.24
C ALA A 8 -5.68 0.42 -1.40
N ILE A 9 -6.27 -0.69 -1.75
CA ILE A 9 -7.73 -0.84 -1.76
C ILE A 9 -8.05 -1.94 -0.77
N SER A 10 -8.81 -1.57 0.27
CA SER A 10 -9.21 -2.54 1.30
C SER A 10 -10.26 -3.50 0.77
N ASN A 11 -10.45 -4.60 1.50
CA ASN A 11 -11.50 -5.57 1.16
C ASN A 11 -12.91 -4.98 1.20
N THR A 12 -13.08 -3.85 1.88
CA THR A 12 -14.35 -3.13 1.95
C THR A 12 -14.48 -2.06 0.87
N GLY A 13 -13.47 -1.92 -0.01
CA GLY A 13 -13.49 -0.97 -1.11
C GLY A 13 -12.95 0.42 -0.77
N GLU A 14 -12.39 0.61 0.41
CA GLU A 14 -11.81 1.89 0.79
C GLU A 14 -10.44 2.09 0.15
N HIS A 15 -10.16 3.31 -0.29
CA HIS A 15 -8.90 3.68 -0.90
C HIS A 15 -8.01 4.40 0.10
N HIS A 16 -6.76 3.98 0.17
CA HIS A 16 -5.76 4.57 1.06
C HIS A 16 -4.48 4.87 0.27
N SER A 17 -3.75 5.91 0.69
CA SER A 17 -2.45 6.18 0.11
C SER A 17 -1.46 6.58 1.21
N ILE A 18 -0.21 6.17 1.02
CA ILE A 18 0.88 6.48 1.95
C ILE A 18 2.16 6.71 1.16
N TYR A 19 3.17 7.24 1.83
CA TYR A 19 4.54 7.28 1.32
C TYR A 19 5.39 6.28 2.09
N ALA A 20 6.17 5.48 1.38
CA ALA A 20 7.03 4.46 1.96
C ALA A 20 8.30 4.32 1.14
N ILE A 21 9.34 3.73 1.72
CA ILE A 21 10.63 3.58 1.04
C ILE A 21 10.63 2.41 0.07
N ASP A 22 9.84 1.38 0.31
CA ASP A 22 9.67 0.23 -0.56
C ASP A 22 8.34 -0.46 -0.29
N LEU A 23 8.07 -1.53 -1.03
CA LEU A 23 6.81 -2.27 -0.92
C LEU A 23 6.65 -2.93 0.45
N GLU A 24 7.71 -3.49 1.00
CA GLU A 24 7.65 -4.12 2.32
C GLU A 24 7.30 -3.11 3.40
N ASP A 25 7.89 -1.92 3.33
CA ASP A 25 7.59 -0.86 4.26
C ASP A 25 6.12 -0.43 4.14
N ALA A 26 5.64 -0.29 2.90
CA ALA A 26 4.23 0.04 2.64
C ALA A 26 3.30 -1.00 3.25
N ILE A 27 3.59 -2.28 3.04
CA ILE A 27 2.78 -3.37 3.59
C ILE A 27 2.73 -3.30 5.12
N LYS A 28 3.87 -3.06 5.77
CA LYS A 28 3.93 -2.92 7.22
C LYS A 28 3.06 -1.78 7.71
N ILE A 29 3.11 -0.64 7.03
CA ILE A 29 2.32 0.54 7.40
C ILE A 29 0.83 0.23 7.26
N PHE A 30 0.41 -0.36 6.13
CA PHE A 30 -0.99 -0.70 5.94
C PHE A 30 -1.48 -1.71 6.98
N ARG A 31 -0.69 -2.73 7.28
CA ARG A 31 -1.05 -3.72 8.29
C ARG A 31 -1.18 -3.09 9.68
N SER A 32 -0.32 -2.14 10.02
CA SER A 32 -0.38 -1.46 11.32
C SER A 32 -1.66 -0.63 11.47
N ARG A 33 -2.29 -0.29 10.36
CA ARG A 33 -3.55 0.45 10.33
C ARG A 33 -4.77 -0.44 10.14
N ASN A 34 -4.59 -1.76 10.21
CA ASN A 34 -5.63 -2.75 9.97
C ASN A 34 -6.25 -2.66 8.58
N ILE A 35 -5.44 -2.28 7.60
CA ILE A 35 -5.87 -2.23 6.21
C ILE A 35 -5.50 -3.55 5.55
N HIS A 36 -6.51 -4.31 5.12
CA HIS A 36 -6.34 -5.59 4.45
C HIS A 36 -7.01 -5.53 3.08
N GLY A 37 -6.33 -6.05 2.09
CA GLY A 37 -6.79 -6.01 0.71
C GLY A 37 -5.60 -6.14 -0.21
N LYS A 38 -5.38 -5.15 -1.06
CA LYS A 38 -4.24 -5.15 -1.98
C LYS A 38 -3.63 -3.76 -2.06
N CYS A 39 -2.33 -3.72 -2.36
CA CYS A 39 -1.62 -2.46 -2.52
C CYS A 39 -0.65 -2.54 -3.69
N LYS A 40 -0.26 -1.38 -4.19
CA LYS A 40 0.76 -1.26 -5.22
C LYS A 40 1.45 0.11 -5.13
N GLU A 41 2.62 0.20 -5.75
CA GLU A 41 3.25 1.50 -5.96
C GLU A 41 2.49 2.22 -7.08
N ILE A 42 2.29 3.52 -6.91
CA ILE A 42 1.61 4.34 -7.92
C ILE A 42 2.40 4.29 -9.24
N GLY A 43 1.71 4.14 -10.35
CA GLY A 43 2.34 4.03 -11.66
C GLY A 43 2.73 2.61 -12.07
N THR A 44 2.48 1.61 -11.22
CA THR A 44 2.69 0.20 -11.57
C THR A 44 1.35 -0.52 -11.66
N ASP A 45 1.36 -1.70 -12.29
CA ASP A 45 0.15 -2.51 -12.46
C ASP A 45 0.15 -3.77 -11.60
N LEU A 46 1.17 -3.93 -10.75
CA LEU A 46 1.32 -5.13 -9.92
C LEU A 46 0.74 -4.92 -8.53
N TRP A 47 -0.41 -5.53 -8.28
CA TRP A 47 -1.03 -5.53 -6.97
C TRP A 47 -0.43 -6.62 -6.09
N THR A 48 -0.24 -6.32 -4.82
CA THR A 48 0.26 -7.26 -3.81
C THR A 48 -0.76 -7.33 -2.69
N GLU A 49 -1.10 -8.53 -2.24
CA GLU A 49 -2.00 -8.69 -1.11
C GLU A 49 -1.36 -8.23 0.19
N ILE A 50 -2.15 -7.55 1.00
CA ILE A 50 -1.73 -7.10 2.33
C ILE A 50 -2.19 -8.12 3.38
#